data_5a41a4cca13c69fe3548f22bca3ca826
#
_entry.id   5a41a4cca13c69fe3548f22bca3ca826
#
_cell.length_a   1.000
_cell.length_b   1.000
_cell.length_c   1.000
_cell.angle_alpha   90.00
_cell.angle_beta   90.00
_cell.angle_gamma   90.00
#
_symmetry.space_group_name_H-M   'P 1'
#
loop_
_entity.id
_entity.type
_entity.pdbx_description
1 polymer ?
#
loop_
_entity_poly.entity_id
_entity_poly.type
_entity_poly.pdbx_seq_one_letter_code
_entity_poly.pdbx_strand_id
1 'polypeptide(L)'
;MCTYEDLVAATLPFGLAPLVVPQLKTITLGGAVTGLGIESTSFRNGLPHESVIEMDILTGTGEIVTASRDSHPDLFQAFPNSYGTLGYSVRLRIELEKVKPFVALRHLRFHTLADLVAAMDRTVETGGHDGQRVDYVDGVVFSADESYLVLGIQTGTPGPVSDYTGKDIYYQSIRHPDGEKHDRLTIHDYLWRWDTDWFWCSRAFGAQNPRIRRFWPRSLRRSSFYWKLIGYDQRFAIADRIEKRNGRPPRERVVQDIEVPIGRTVEFLDWFLDEVPIEPIWLCPLRLRSGEEWPLYPIRPGHSYVNVGFWSSVPSGPEDGYTNKLIERKVSALGGHKSLYSDAYYSAEEFDELYGGESYKTVKKTYDPDSRLLDLYAKAVQRR
;
A
#
# COMPACT_ATOMS: atom_id res chain seq x y z
N MET A 1 -5.78 -20.13 3.27
CA MET A 1 -5.37 -18.73 3.49
C MET A 1 -6.58 -17.86 3.18
N CYS A 2 -6.93 -16.91 4.05
CA CYS A 2 -8.05 -15.99 3.82
C CYS A 2 -7.54 -14.75 3.08
N THR A 3 -7.99 -14.54 1.85
CA THR A 3 -7.72 -13.30 1.10
C THR A 3 -8.67 -12.19 1.53
N TYR A 4 -8.32 -10.93 1.25
CA TYR A 4 -9.27 -9.84 1.46
C TYR A 4 -10.50 -9.95 0.53
N GLU A 5 -10.36 -10.56 -0.66
CA GLU A 5 -11.49 -10.87 -1.54
C GLU A 5 -12.49 -11.79 -0.82
N ASP A 6 -12.01 -12.88 -0.21
CA ASP A 6 -12.84 -13.82 0.56
C ASP A 6 -13.47 -13.14 1.78
N LEU A 7 -12.68 -12.36 2.53
CA LEU A 7 -13.12 -11.68 3.73
C LEU A 7 -14.21 -10.64 3.43
N VAL A 8 -14.01 -9.80 2.42
CA VAL A 8 -15.00 -8.82 1.97
C VAL A 8 -16.25 -9.51 1.45
N ALA A 9 -16.13 -10.59 0.66
CA ALA A 9 -17.29 -11.35 0.21
C ALA A 9 -18.11 -11.95 1.36
N ALA A 10 -17.45 -12.36 2.45
CA ALA A 10 -18.10 -12.90 3.64
C ALA A 10 -18.76 -11.82 4.52
N THR A 11 -18.25 -10.59 4.56
CA THR A 11 -18.70 -9.56 5.51
C THR A 11 -19.66 -8.53 4.90
N LEU A 12 -19.53 -8.17 3.62
CA LEU A 12 -20.43 -7.21 2.97
C LEU A 12 -21.91 -7.57 2.98
N PRO A 13 -22.34 -8.86 2.88
CA PRO A 13 -23.75 -9.22 3.00
C PRO A 13 -24.41 -8.82 4.34
N PHE A 14 -23.58 -8.61 5.38
CA PHE A 14 -24.01 -8.13 6.69
C PHE A 14 -23.86 -6.61 6.87
N GLY A 15 -23.48 -5.89 5.81
CA GLY A 15 -23.18 -4.46 5.87
C GLY A 15 -21.91 -4.14 6.67
N LEU A 16 -20.96 -5.07 6.70
CA LEU A 16 -19.70 -4.95 7.42
C LEU A 16 -18.50 -5.06 6.46
N ALA A 17 -17.41 -4.39 6.80
CA ALA A 17 -16.12 -4.53 6.11
C ALA A 17 -14.95 -4.48 7.11
N PRO A 18 -13.76 -5.03 6.77
CA PRO A 18 -12.55 -4.77 7.52
C PRO A 18 -12.23 -3.27 7.57
N LEU A 19 -11.60 -2.80 8.63
CA LEU A 19 -11.28 -1.38 8.83
C LEU A 19 -10.36 -0.83 7.74
N VAL A 20 -9.44 -1.66 7.25
CA VAL A 20 -8.54 -1.36 6.14
C VAL A 20 -8.60 -2.53 5.17
N VAL A 21 -8.93 -2.27 3.91
CA VAL A 21 -9.00 -3.28 2.84
C VAL A 21 -7.96 -2.92 1.78
N PRO A 22 -6.77 -3.54 1.80
CA PRO A 22 -5.75 -3.32 0.76
C PRO A 22 -6.31 -3.60 -0.64
N GLN A 23 -5.95 -2.76 -1.60
CA GLN A 23 -6.63 -2.66 -2.90
C GLN A 23 -6.51 -3.89 -3.80
N LEU A 24 -5.59 -4.80 -3.51
CA LEU A 24 -5.36 -5.98 -4.35
C LEU A 24 -6.04 -7.21 -3.73
N LYS A 25 -6.91 -7.81 -4.48
CA LYS A 25 -7.72 -8.98 -4.08
C LYS A 25 -6.90 -10.17 -3.58
N THR A 26 -5.66 -10.29 -4.06
CA THR A 26 -4.75 -11.40 -3.72
C THR A 26 -4.08 -11.25 -2.36
N ILE A 27 -4.11 -10.08 -1.76
CA ILE A 27 -3.51 -9.85 -0.44
C ILE A 27 -4.29 -10.66 0.59
N THR A 28 -3.58 -11.43 1.42
CA THR A 28 -4.17 -12.19 2.51
C THR A 28 -4.19 -11.37 3.80
N LEU A 29 -5.16 -11.64 4.68
CA LEU A 29 -5.25 -10.96 5.97
C LEU A 29 -3.95 -11.12 6.77
N GLY A 30 -3.43 -12.34 6.87
CA GLY A 30 -2.16 -12.60 7.55
C GLY A 30 -0.98 -11.88 6.90
N GLY A 31 -0.95 -11.82 5.56
CA GLY A 31 0.09 -11.07 4.82
C GLY A 31 0.05 -9.57 5.08
N ALA A 32 -1.14 -8.96 5.15
CA ALA A 32 -1.27 -7.54 5.46
C ALA A 32 -0.93 -7.21 6.92
N VAL A 33 -1.19 -8.13 7.85
CA VAL A 33 -0.85 -7.95 9.28
C VAL A 33 0.66 -8.11 9.51
N THR A 34 1.30 -9.09 8.87
CA THR A 34 2.76 -9.32 9.01
C THR A 34 3.62 -8.48 8.08
N GLY A 35 3.05 -7.93 7.05
CA GLY A 35 3.69 -7.02 6.11
C GLY A 35 3.10 -5.63 6.22
N LEU A 36 2.50 -5.18 5.12
CA LEU A 36 1.85 -3.89 5.06
C LEU A 36 0.51 -3.99 4.34
N GLY A 37 -0.43 -3.14 4.76
CA GLY A 37 -1.64 -2.82 4.03
C GLY A 37 -2.01 -1.39 4.33
N ILE A 38 -2.13 -0.57 3.29
CA ILE A 38 -2.53 0.82 3.39
C ILE A 38 -3.73 1.03 2.46
N GLU A 39 -4.69 1.83 2.89
CA GLU A 39 -5.85 2.22 2.09
C GLU A 39 -6.37 3.58 2.53
N SER A 40 -7.23 4.16 1.73
CA SER A 40 -7.85 5.47 1.92
C SER A 40 -8.60 5.66 3.26
N THR A 41 -8.76 4.60 4.04
CA THR A 41 -9.24 4.64 5.44
C THR A 41 -8.12 4.77 6.46
N SER A 42 -6.85 4.63 6.07
CA SER A 42 -5.72 4.56 7.00
C SER A 42 -5.47 5.85 7.78
N PHE A 43 -5.96 6.98 7.30
CA PHE A 43 -5.91 8.24 8.05
C PHE A 43 -6.76 8.23 9.34
N ARG A 44 -7.77 7.36 9.44
CA ARG A 44 -8.68 7.22 10.59
C ARG A 44 -8.67 5.84 11.24
N ASN A 45 -8.40 4.80 10.47
CA ASN A 45 -8.45 3.41 10.92
C ASN A 45 -7.06 2.82 11.18
N GLY A 46 -5.98 3.57 10.87
CA GLY A 46 -4.61 3.07 10.99
C GLY A 46 -4.30 1.99 9.96
N LEU A 47 -3.60 0.97 10.40
CA LEU A 47 -3.12 -0.12 9.57
C LEU A 47 -3.84 -1.44 9.89
N PRO A 48 -3.80 -2.46 9.02
CA PRO A 48 -4.51 -3.73 9.23
C PRO A 48 -4.26 -4.37 10.60
N HIS A 49 -3.02 -4.33 11.08
CA HIS A 49 -2.64 -4.92 12.38
C HIS A 49 -3.31 -4.22 13.57
N GLU A 50 -3.65 -2.94 13.49
CA GLU A 50 -4.32 -2.22 14.56
C GLU A 50 -5.78 -2.66 14.76
N SER A 51 -6.37 -3.33 13.75
CA SER A 51 -7.68 -3.96 13.86
C SER A 51 -7.65 -5.34 14.54
N VAL A 52 -6.46 -5.91 14.76
CA VAL A 52 -6.30 -7.24 15.34
C VAL A 52 -6.55 -7.19 16.84
N ILE A 53 -7.46 -8.04 17.28
CA ILE A 53 -7.79 -8.23 18.70
C ILE A 53 -6.93 -9.33 19.28
N GLU A 54 -6.75 -10.42 18.51
CA GLU A 54 -6.05 -11.63 18.92
C GLU A 54 -5.55 -12.37 17.68
N MET A 55 -4.40 -13.03 17.79
CA MET A 55 -3.86 -13.85 16.71
C MET A 55 -3.20 -15.11 17.25
N ASP A 56 -3.37 -16.24 16.54
CA ASP A 56 -2.63 -17.46 16.76
C ASP A 56 -1.43 -17.49 15.80
N ILE A 57 -0.23 -17.61 16.33
CA ILE A 57 1.03 -17.55 15.58
C ILE A 57 1.74 -18.88 15.73
N LEU A 58 1.99 -19.56 14.62
CA LEU A 58 2.93 -20.68 14.56
C LEU A 58 4.35 -20.11 14.57
N THR A 59 5.06 -20.27 15.68
CA THR A 59 6.40 -19.71 15.91
C THR A 59 7.51 -20.64 15.43
N GLY A 60 8.75 -20.16 15.50
CA GLY A 60 9.94 -20.97 15.17
C GLY A 60 10.18 -22.14 16.13
N THR A 61 9.59 -22.14 17.34
CA THR A 61 9.61 -23.31 18.23
C THR A 61 8.76 -24.46 17.71
N GLY A 62 7.85 -24.21 16.74
CA GLY A 62 6.86 -25.18 16.26
C GLY A 62 5.56 -25.18 17.06
N GLU A 63 5.43 -24.29 18.03
CA GLU A 63 4.22 -24.12 18.84
C GLU A 63 3.31 -23.02 18.26
N ILE A 64 2.01 -23.17 18.52
CA ILE A 64 1.04 -22.13 18.22
C ILE A 64 0.83 -21.30 19.48
N VAL A 65 1.19 -20.03 19.42
CA VAL A 65 1.06 -19.06 20.52
C VAL A 65 -0.10 -18.12 20.22
N THR A 66 -1.05 -18.01 21.16
CA THR A 66 -2.12 -16.99 21.08
C THR A 66 -1.63 -15.69 21.66
N ALA A 67 -1.42 -14.70 20.80
CA ALA A 67 -0.91 -13.37 21.14
C ALA A 67 -2.04 -12.32 21.08
N SER A 68 -2.06 -11.43 22.07
CA SER A 68 -2.96 -10.29 22.19
C SER A 68 -2.29 -9.18 23.03
N ARG A 69 -2.98 -8.08 23.27
CA ARG A 69 -2.47 -7.02 24.18
C ARG A 69 -2.22 -7.50 25.61
N ASP A 70 -2.98 -8.52 26.04
CA ASP A 70 -2.92 -9.05 27.43
C ASP A 70 -2.14 -10.36 27.52
N SER A 71 -1.91 -11.04 26.39
CA SER A 71 -1.20 -12.34 26.33
C SER A 71 -0.09 -12.26 25.28
N HIS A 72 1.14 -12.55 25.66
CA HIS A 72 2.33 -12.44 24.80
C HIS A 72 2.41 -11.08 24.08
N PRO A 73 2.31 -9.94 24.82
CA PRO A 73 2.24 -8.61 24.23
C PRO A 73 3.50 -8.25 23.45
N ASP A 74 4.65 -8.78 23.81
CA ASP A 74 5.93 -8.64 23.12
C ASP A 74 5.84 -9.20 21.68
N LEU A 75 5.32 -10.41 21.52
CA LEU A 75 5.10 -11.03 20.22
C LEU A 75 3.99 -10.30 19.45
N PHE A 76 2.91 -9.94 20.13
CA PHE A 76 1.79 -9.23 19.52
C PHE A 76 2.22 -7.90 18.89
N GLN A 77 3.03 -7.12 19.60
CA GLN A 77 3.51 -5.80 19.14
C GLN A 77 4.61 -5.90 18.08
N ALA A 78 5.49 -6.93 18.16
CA ALA A 78 6.57 -7.11 17.20
C ALA A 78 6.14 -7.86 15.93
N PHE A 79 4.98 -8.53 15.92
CA PHE A 79 4.54 -9.34 14.79
C PHE A 79 4.20 -8.53 13.52
N PRO A 80 3.56 -7.34 13.59
CA PRO A 80 3.42 -6.47 12.43
C PRO A 80 4.77 -6.07 11.84
N ASN A 81 4.84 -6.02 10.51
CA ASN A 81 6.05 -5.72 9.74
C ASN A 81 7.20 -6.74 9.90
N SER A 82 6.93 -7.91 10.49
CA SER A 82 7.93 -8.97 10.64
C SER A 82 8.12 -9.85 9.39
N TYR A 83 7.23 -9.73 8.42
CA TYR A 83 7.27 -10.48 7.16
C TYR A 83 7.41 -12.01 7.34
N GLY A 84 6.83 -12.55 8.41
CA GLY A 84 6.87 -13.99 8.71
C GLY A 84 8.18 -14.47 9.31
N THR A 85 9.06 -13.57 9.77
CA THR A 85 10.32 -13.95 10.42
C THR A 85 10.16 -14.26 11.91
N LEU A 86 9.04 -13.89 12.51
CA LEU A 86 8.64 -14.27 13.88
C LEU A 86 7.61 -15.41 13.90
N GLY A 87 7.14 -15.87 12.75
CA GLY A 87 6.14 -16.93 12.64
C GLY A 87 5.08 -16.64 11.57
N TYR A 88 4.08 -17.51 11.52
CA TYR A 88 2.97 -17.42 10.59
C TYR A 88 1.65 -17.34 11.34
N SER A 89 0.84 -16.31 11.08
CA SER A 89 -0.50 -16.23 11.64
C SER A 89 -1.41 -17.30 11.03
N VAL A 90 -1.92 -18.20 11.86
CA VAL A 90 -2.81 -19.27 11.43
C VAL A 90 -4.28 -18.95 11.70
N ARG A 91 -4.56 -18.04 12.64
CA ARG A 91 -5.88 -17.48 12.93
C ARG A 91 -5.73 -16.02 13.35
N LEU A 92 -6.66 -15.17 12.91
CA LEU A 92 -6.73 -13.75 13.28
C LEU A 92 -8.17 -13.41 13.66
N ARG A 93 -8.36 -12.75 14.78
CA ARG A 93 -9.60 -12.12 15.20
C ARG A 93 -9.45 -10.61 15.03
N ILE A 94 -10.30 -10.01 14.19
CA ILE A 94 -10.21 -8.60 13.82
C ILE A 94 -11.52 -7.86 14.10
N GLU A 95 -11.40 -6.53 14.21
CA GLU A 95 -12.55 -5.63 14.21
C GLU A 95 -13.08 -5.45 12.78
N LEU A 96 -14.37 -5.21 12.66
CA LEU A 96 -15.05 -4.83 11.42
C LEU A 96 -15.82 -3.54 11.66
N GLU A 97 -16.03 -2.73 10.61
CA GLU A 97 -16.87 -1.54 10.66
C GLU A 97 -18.15 -1.70 9.82
N LYS A 98 -19.21 -0.96 10.20
CA LYS A 98 -20.42 -0.86 9.38
C LYS A 98 -20.14 -0.01 8.16
N VAL A 99 -20.57 -0.48 6.99
CA VAL A 99 -20.44 0.23 5.72
C VAL A 99 -21.81 0.43 5.06
N LYS A 100 -21.91 1.53 4.31
CA LYS A 100 -23.09 1.82 3.49
C LYS A 100 -22.91 1.25 2.08
N PRO A 101 -24.01 1.03 1.31
CA PRO A 101 -23.94 0.35 0.01
C PRO A 101 -23.18 1.12 -1.08
N PHE A 102 -23.01 2.42 -0.94
CA PHE A 102 -22.35 3.26 -1.95
C PHE A 102 -21.29 4.18 -1.32
N VAL A 103 -20.33 4.56 -2.16
CA VAL A 103 -19.36 5.62 -1.87
C VAL A 103 -19.54 6.73 -2.91
N ALA A 104 -19.86 7.94 -2.46
CA ALA A 104 -19.85 9.15 -3.27
C ALA A 104 -18.45 9.74 -3.25
N LEU A 105 -17.88 10.01 -4.42
CA LEU A 105 -16.53 10.51 -4.60
C LEU A 105 -16.55 11.97 -5.05
N ARG A 106 -15.56 12.72 -4.54
CA ARG A 106 -15.19 14.06 -5.00
C ARG A 106 -13.73 14.01 -5.43
N HIS A 107 -13.44 14.36 -6.66
CA HIS A 107 -12.09 14.50 -7.18
C HIS A 107 -11.77 15.99 -7.28
N LEU A 108 -10.85 16.47 -6.45
CA LEU A 108 -10.46 17.89 -6.40
C LEU A 108 -9.11 18.03 -7.10
N ARG A 109 -9.04 18.87 -8.14
CA ARG A 109 -7.80 19.15 -8.87
C ARG A 109 -6.98 20.24 -8.21
N PHE A 110 -5.65 20.04 -8.20
CA PHE A 110 -4.66 21.01 -7.71
C PHE A 110 -3.57 21.23 -8.76
N HIS A 111 -3.11 22.48 -8.83
CA HIS A 111 -2.05 22.94 -9.73
C HIS A 111 -0.69 23.05 -9.04
N THR A 112 -0.63 22.83 -7.74
CA THR A 112 0.62 22.78 -6.96
C THR A 112 0.57 21.63 -5.97
N LEU A 113 1.72 21.00 -5.73
CA LEU A 113 1.85 19.96 -4.72
C LEU A 113 1.63 20.49 -3.31
N ALA A 114 2.00 21.75 -3.07
CA ALA A 114 1.82 22.40 -1.79
C ALA A 114 0.32 22.53 -1.43
N ASP A 115 -0.52 22.96 -2.37
CA ASP A 115 -1.96 23.09 -2.15
C ASP A 115 -2.63 21.72 -1.96
N LEU A 116 -2.23 20.70 -2.74
CA LEU A 116 -2.70 19.33 -2.57
C LEU A 116 -2.40 18.81 -1.16
N VAL A 117 -1.14 18.87 -0.73
CA VAL A 117 -0.71 18.33 0.57
C VAL A 117 -1.34 19.12 1.70
N ALA A 118 -1.45 20.45 1.59
CA ALA A 118 -2.13 21.28 2.59
C ALA A 118 -3.63 20.96 2.69
N ALA A 119 -4.31 20.66 1.59
CA ALA A 119 -5.71 20.22 1.60
C ALA A 119 -5.86 18.82 2.20
N MET A 120 -4.95 17.89 1.88
CA MET A 120 -4.89 16.56 2.47
C MET A 120 -4.68 16.62 3.98
N ASP A 121 -3.70 17.38 4.45
CA ASP A 121 -3.37 17.55 5.88
C ASP A 121 -4.58 18.08 6.67
N ARG A 122 -5.19 19.17 6.20
CA ARG A 122 -6.43 19.71 6.83
C ARG A 122 -7.55 18.68 6.86
N THR A 123 -7.72 17.89 5.80
CA THR A 123 -8.76 16.86 5.74
C THR A 123 -8.50 15.74 6.74
N VAL A 124 -7.25 15.32 6.90
CA VAL A 124 -6.82 14.30 7.88
C VAL A 124 -7.03 14.81 9.31
N GLU A 125 -6.61 16.03 9.61
CA GLU A 125 -6.71 16.61 10.95
C GLU A 125 -8.17 16.84 11.40
N THR A 126 -9.04 17.27 10.49
CA THR A 126 -10.44 17.57 10.81
C THR A 126 -11.38 16.37 10.62
N GLY A 127 -10.93 15.29 9.93
CA GLY A 127 -11.78 14.18 9.51
C GLY A 127 -12.84 14.58 8.47
N GLY A 128 -12.66 15.73 7.81
CA GLY A 128 -13.63 16.27 6.88
C GLY A 128 -13.06 17.30 5.89
N HIS A 129 -13.86 17.67 4.90
CA HIS A 129 -13.55 18.69 3.92
C HIS A 129 -14.77 19.54 3.63
N ASP A 130 -14.64 20.88 3.59
CA ASP A 130 -15.75 21.84 3.40
C ASP A 130 -16.94 21.59 4.34
N GLY A 131 -16.67 21.27 5.60
CA GLY A 131 -17.70 21.00 6.62
C GLY A 131 -18.40 19.64 6.49
N GLN A 132 -17.99 18.79 5.56
CA GLN A 132 -18.51 17.43 5.40
C GLN A 132 -17.49 16.41 5.90
N ARG A 133 -17.94 15.46 6.74
CA ARG A 133 -17.11 14.33 7.14
C ARG A 133 -16.75 13.49 5.92
N VAL A 134 -15.52 13.01 5.85
CA VAL A 134 -15.05 12.06 4.84
C VAL A 134 -14.73 10.71 5.48
N ASP A 135 -14.97 9.62 4.74
CA ASP A 135 -14.70 8.27 5.19
C ASP A 135 -13.43 7.71 4.54
N TYR A 136 -13.04 8.26 3.37
CA TYR A 136 -11.92 7.82 2.55
C TYR A 136 -11.14 9.01 2.00
N VAL A 137 -9.82 8.97 2.08
CA VAL A 137 -8.92 10.00 1.55
C VAL A 137 -7.75 9.34 0.84
N ASP A 138 -7.57 9.62 -0.45
CA ASP A 138 -6.34 9.31 -1.18
C ASP A 138 -6.06 10.40 -2.21
N GLY A 139 -4.93 10.32 -2.90
CA GLY A 139 -4.56 11.28 -3.93
C GLY A 139 -3.77 10.63 -5.05
N VAL A 140 -3.72 11.31 -6.19
CA VAL A 140 -2.91 10.90 -7.34
C VAL A 140 -2.19 12.11 -7.92
N VAL A 141 -0.87 11.99 -8.09
CA VAL A 141 -0.03 13.01 -8.75
C VAL A 141 0.33 12.50 -10.14
N PHE A 142 -0.05 13.24 -11.16
CA PHE A 142 0.31 12.96 -12.55
C PHE A 142 1.50 13.81 -13.03
N SER A 143 1.67 15.00 -12.45
CA SER A 143 2.81 15.89 -12.67
C SER A 143 2.85 16.94 -11.55
N ALA A 144 3.85 17.82 -11.53
CA ALA A 144 3.95 18.89 -10.54
C ALA A 144 2.77 19.89 -10.60
N ASP A 145 2.13 20.02 -11.76
CA ASP A 145 1.01 20.92 -12.04
C ASP A 145 -0.35 20.21 -12.25
N GLU A 146 -0.36 18.88 -12.15
CA GLU A 146 -1.59 18.08 -12.25
C GLU A 146 -1.65 17.01 -11.15
N SER A 147 -2.41 17.29 -10.10
CA SER A 147 -2.63 16.40 -9.00
C SER A 147 -4.08 16.45 -8.50
N TYR A 148 -4.51 15.41 -7.80
CA TYR A 148 -5.88 15.27 -7.34
C TYR A 148 -5.93 14.74 -5.92
N LEU A 149 -6.80 15.36 -5.09
CA LEU A 149 -7.26 14.78 -3.83
C LEU A 149 -8.59 14.09 -4.09
N VAL A 150 -8.71 12.85 -3.68
CA VAL A 150 -9.92 12.04 -3.82
C VAL A 150 -10.53 11.82 -2.45
N LEU A 151 -11.74 12.31 -2.29
CA LEU A 151 -12.52 12.21 -1.06
C LEU A 151 -13.70 11.28 -1.27
N GLY A 152 -13.87 10.31 -0.38
CA GLY A 152 -15.00 9.38 -0.42
C GLY A 152 -15.90 9.49 0.80
N ILE A 153 -17.20 9.49 0.58
CA ILE A 153 -18.22 9.54 1.63
C ILE A 153 -19.17 8.37 1.46
N GLN A 154 -19.32 7.55 2.49
CA GLN A 154 -20.27 6.45 2.49
C GLN A 154 -21.71 6.97 2.49
N THR A 155 -22.53 6.48 1.57
CA THR A 155 -23.93 6.90 1.43
C THR A 155 -24.89 5.74 1.21
N GLY A 156 -26.09 5.84 1.77
CA GLY A 156 -27.20 4.94 1.49
C GLY A 156 -28.06 5.39 0.30
N THR A 157 -27.81 6.62 -0.22
CA THR A 157 -28.64 7.19 -1.30
C THR A 157 -28.31 6.50 -2.62
N PRO A 158 -29.25 5.83 -3.29
CA PRO A 158 -29.01 5.23 -4.60
C PRO A 158 -28.82 6.30 -5.68
N GLY A 159 -28.21 5.90 -6.79
CA GLY A 159 -27.99 6.76 -7.95
C GLY A 159 -27.13 6.06 -8.99
N PRO A 160 -26.86 6.68 -10.15
CA PRO A 160 -25.94 6.15 -11.14
C PRO A 160 -24.58 5.83 -10.54
N VAL A 161 -24.01 4.70 -10.93
CA VAL A 161 -22.69 4.24 -10.47
C VAL A 161 -21.78 4.00 -11.67
N SER A 162 -20.50 4.32 -11.52
CA SER A 162 -19.44 3.95 -12.46
C SER A 162 -18.97 2.51 -12.23
N ASP A 163 -18.47 1.86 -13.28
CA ASP A 163 -17.97 0.48 -13.26
C ASP A 163 -16.46 0.48 -13.62
N TYR A 164 -15.61 0.49 -12.59
CA TYR A 164 -14.16 0.40 -12.73
C TYR A 164 -13.64 -1.02 -12.49
N THR A 165 -14.48 -1.93 -12.05
CA THR A 165 -14.11 -3.33 -11.85
C THR A 165 -14.35 -4.18 -13.09
N GLY A 166 -15.17 -3.72 -14.04
CA GLY A 166 -15.49 -4.45 -15.25
C GLY A 166 -15.30 -3.70 -16.55
N LYS A 167 -15.33 -2.38 -16.56
CA LYS A 167 -15.40 -1.59 -17.80
C LYS A 167 -14.28 -0.56 -17.92
N ASP A 168 -14.32 0.47 -17.12
CA ASP A 168 -13.46 1.65 -17.27
C ASP A 168 -12.15 1.52 -16.45
N ILE A 169 -11.27 2.51 -16.52
CA ILE A 169 -9.98 2.53 -15.80
C ILE A 169 -10.04 3.63 -14.75
N TYR A 170 -9.99 3.24 -13.48
CA TYR A 170 -10.24 4.15 -12.37
C TYR A 170 -9.30 5.36 -12.35
N TYR A 171 -7.97 5.15 -12.35
CA TYR A 171 -7.04 6.28 -12.23
C TYR A 171 -7.14 7.28 -13.38
N GLN A 172 -7.47 6.82 -14.59
CA GLN A 172 -7.70 7.71 -15.73
C GLN A 172 -8.97 8.52 -15.57
N SER A 173 -9.97 7.98 -14.88
CA SER A 173 -11.23 8.67 -14.62
C SER A 173 -11.10 9.81 -13.62
N ILE A 174 -10.04 9.80 -12.79
CA ILE A 174 -9.77 10.87 -11.82
C ILE A 174 -9.47 12.18 -12.56
N ARG A 175 -8.79 12.11 -13.70
CA ARG A 175 -8.39 13.28 -14.50
C ARG A 175 -9.59 14.01 -15.09
N HIS A 176 -9.63 15.31 -14.90
CA HIS A 176 -10.66 16.21 -15.45
C HIS A 176 -10.10 17.64 -15.55
N PRO A 177 -10.77 18.54 -16.30
CA PRO A 177 -10.46 19.98 -16.29
C PRO A 177 -10.59 20.58 -14.89
N ASP A 178 -10.24 21.84 -14.74
CA ASP A 178 -10.29 22.55 -13.47
C ASP A 178 -11.63 22.41 -12.75
N GLY A 179 -11.55 22.46 -11.42
CA GLY A 179 -12.71 22.35 -10.55
C GLY A 179 -12.82 21.01 -9.85
N GLU A 180 -14.03 20.54 -9.67
CA GLU A 180 -14.37 19.33 -8.95
C GLU A 180 -15.18 18.39 -9.85
N LYS A 181 -14.86 17.09 -9.77
CA LYS A 181 -15.62 16.03 -10.42
C LYS A 181 -16.24 15.12 -9.36
N HIS A 182 -17.51 14.81 -9.54
CA HIS A 182 -18.24 13.87 -8.71
C HIS A 182 -18.37 12.52 -9.41
N ASP A 183 -18.31 11.45 -8.60
CA ASP A 183 -18.56 10.09 -9.06
C ASP A 183 -19.24 9.29 -7.94
N ARG A 184 -19.72 8.09 -8.24
CA ARG A 184 -20.29 7.17 -7.26
C ARG A 184 -20.02 5.75 -7.66
N LEU A 185 -19.63 4.93 -6.66
CA LEU A 185 -19.41 3.51 -6.82
C LEU A 185 -20.26 2.72 -5.81
N THR A 186 -20.54 1.45 -6.10
CA THR A 186 -20.93 0.54 -5.04
C THR A 186 -19.77 0.38 -4.06
N ILE A 187 -20.05 0.03 -2.81
CA ILE A 187 -18.96 -0.22 -1.83
C ILE A 187 -18.02 -1.32 -2.32
N HIS A 188 -18.54 -2.38 -2.93
CA HIS A 188 -17.74 -3.45 -3.51
C HIS A 188 -16.79 -2.93 -4.58
N ASP A 189 -17.28 -2.14 -5.55
CA ASP A 189 -16.46 -1.63 -6.64
C ASP A 189 -15.47 -0.58 -6.16
N TYR A 190 -15.82 0.19 -5.13
CA TYR A 190 -14.91 1.11 -4.48
C TYR A 190 -13.70 0.38 -3.86
N LEU A 191 -13.95 -0.68 -3.09
CA LEU A 191 -12.88 -1.46 -2.46
C LEU A 191 -11.92 -2.06 -3.50
N TRP A 192 -12.40 -2.41 -4.69
CA TRP A 192 -11.60 -3.08 -5.73
C TRP A 192 -11.26 -2.21 -6.94
N ARG A 193 -11.46 -0.90 -6.85
CA ARG A 193 -11.26 0.04 -7.96
C ARG A 193 -9.85 0.02 -8.56
N TRP A 194 -8.85 -0.32 -7.76
CA TRP A 194 -7.45 -0.39 -8.17
C TRP A 194 -7.01 -1.78 -8.67
N ASP A 195 -7.70 -2.84 -8.28
CA ASP A 195 -7.31 -4.22 -8.59
C ASP A 195 -7.37 -4.53 -10.09
N THR A 196 -8.41 -4.03 -10.77
CA THR A 196 -8.72 -4.34 -12.17
C THR A 196 -7.57 -3.99 -13.12
N ASP A 197 -6.90 -2.89 -12.86
CA ASP A 197 -5.78 -2.42 -13.67
C ASP A 197 -4.46 -2.45 -12.88
N TRP A 198 -4.48 -3.13 -11.70
CA TRP A 198 -3.34 -3.22 -10.79
C TRP A 198 -2.68 -1.85 -10.64
N PHE A 199 -3.45 -0.89 -10.15
CA PHE A 199 -3.19 0.52 -10.28
C PHE A 199 -3.06 0.90 -11.78
N TRP A 200 -1.88 1.25 -12.26
CA TRP A 200 -1.59 1.54 -13.67
C TRP A 200 -0.68 0.50 -14.33
N CYS A 201 -0.24 -0.51 -13.60
CA CYS A 201 0.75 -1.48 -14.08
C CYS A 201 0.26 -2.32 -15.27
N SER A 202 -1.06 -2.51 -15.43
CA SER A 202 -1.65 -3.17 -16.62
C SER A 202 -1.28 -2.49 -17.94
N ARG A 203 -0.85 -1.21 -17.90
CA ARG A 203 -0.34 -0.46 -19.06
C ARG A 203 0.87 -1.15 -19.70
N ALA A 204 1.76 -1.74 -18.89
CA ALA A 204 2.95 -2.44 -19.36
C ALA A 204 2.63 -3.65 -20.27
N PHE A 205 1.44 -4.25 -20.11
CA PHE A 205 0.97 -5.38 -20.92
C PHE A 205 0.09 -4.95 -22.09
N GLY A 206 -0.06 -3.64 -22.35
CA GLY A 206 -0.95 -3.11 -23.38
C GLY A 206 -2.45 -3.26 -23.04
N ALA A 207 -2.81 -3.76 -21.85
CA ALA A 207 -4.21 -4.01 -21.46
C ALA A 207 -5.06 -2.74 -21.36
N GLN A 208 -4.43 -1.57 -21.30
CA GLN A 208 -5.11 -0.27 -21.29
C GLN A 208 -5.32 0.32 -22.71
N ASN A 209 -4.71 -0.26 -23.75
CA ASN A 209 -5.00 0.16 -25.12
C ASN A 209 -6.45 -0.18 -25.46
N PRO A 210 -7.30 0.79 -25.90
CA PRO A 210 -8.72 0.54 -26.15
C PRO A 210 -8.99 -0.61 -27.14
N ARG A 211 -8.13 -0.77 -28.15
CA ARG A 211 -8.24 -1.84 -29.15
C ARG A 211 -7.97 -3.22 -28.53
N ILE A 212 -6.98 -3.34 -27.65
CA ILE A 212 -6.62 -4.59 -26.94
C ILE A 212 -7.63 -4.85 -25.83
N ARG A 213 -7.97 -3.81 -25.02
CA ARG A 213 -8.90 -3.93 -23.90
C ARG A 213 -10.29 -4.43 -24.32
N ARG A 214 -10.74 -4.06 -25.53
CA ARG A 214 -12.02 -4.55 -26.07
C ARG A 214 -12.07 -6.09 -26.15
N PHE A 215 -10.96 -6.74 -26.45
CA PHE A 215 -10.84 -8.19 -26.57
C PHE A 215 -10.28 -8.86 -25.31
N TRP A 216 -9.83 -8.08 -24.32
CA TRP A 216 -9.28 -8.60 -23.07
C TRP A 216 -10.41 -9.10 -22.17
N PRO A 217 -10.48 -10.41 -21.83
CA PRO A 217 -11.57 -10.93 -21.01
C PRO A 217 -11.66 -10.23 -19.67
N ARG A 218 -12.86 -9.92 -19.21
CA ARG A 218 -13.09 -9.26 -17.90
C ARG A 218 -12.51 -10.08 -16.74
N SER A 219 -12.63 -11.40 -16.77
CA SER A 219 -12.09 -12.33 -15.78
C SER A 219 -10.56 -12.26 -15.62
N LEU A 220 -9.85 -11.75 -16.64
CA LEU A 220 -8.39 -11.58 -16.64
C LEU A 220 -7.96 -10.13 -16.28
N ARG A 221 -8.92 -9.22 -16.04
CA ARG A 221 -8.64 -7.85 -15.58
C ARG A 221 -8.58 -7.85 -14.07
N ARG A 222 -7.50 -8.39 -13.51
CA ARG A 222 -7.29 -8.48 -12.06
C ARG A 222 -5.83 -8.70 -11.73
N SER A 223 -5.41 -8.24 -10.59
CA SER A 223 -4.03 -8.32 -10.08
C SER A 223 -3.46 -9.73 -10.13
N SER A 224 -4.27 -10.75 -9.76
CA SER A 224 -3.86 -12.16 -9.77
C SER A 224 -3.44 -12.69 -11.16
N PHE A 225 -3.98 -12.12 -12.24
CA PHE A 225 -3.57 -12.47 -13.58
C PHE A 225 -2.28 -11.75 -13.98
N TYR A 226 -2.17 -10.47 -13.69
CA TYR A 226 -0.95 -9.70 -13.99
C TYR A 226 0.27 -10.24 -13.24
N TRP A 227 0.09 -10.70 -12.01
CA TRP A 227 1.15 -11.42 -11.27
C TRP A 227 1.66 -12.66 -12.00
N LYS A 228 0.79 -13.43 -12.65
CA LYS A 228 1.23 -14.57 -13.46
C LYS A 228 2.06 -14.11 -14.65
N LEU A 229 1.68 -13.01 -15.31
CA LEU A 229 2.45 -12.45 -16.42
C LEU A 229 3.83 -11.99 -15.96
N ILE A 230 3.94 -11.33 -14.81
CA ILE A 230 5.22 -10.96 -14.20
C ILE A 230 6.05 -12.18 -13.88
N GLY A 231 5.46 -13.23 -13.32
CA GLY A 231 6.16 -14.49 -13.04
C GLY A 231 6.73 -15.15 -14.30
N TYR A 232 6.01 -15.11 -15.42
CA TYR A 232 6.52 -15.56 -16.73
C TYR A 232 7.65 -14.66 -17.24
N ASP A 233 7.49 -13.33 -17.13
CA ASP A 233 8.54 -12.40 -17.53
C ASP A 233 9.82 -12.61 -16.72
N GLN A 234 9.72 -12.75 -15.40
CA GLN A 234 10.86 -13.05 -14.54
C GLN A 234 11.56 -14.35 -14.90
N ARG A 235 10.77 -15.41 -15.18
CA ARG A 235 11.32 -16.73 -15.52
C ARG A 235 12.06 -16.75 -16.87
N PHE A 236 11.58 -15.99 -17.84
CA PHE A 236 12.06 -16.02 -19.22
C PHE A 236 12.79 -14.76 -19.64
N ALA A 237 12.91 -13.76 -18.79
CA ALA A 237 13.53 -12.45 -19.06
C ALA A 237 13.04 -11.84 -20.40
N ILE A 238 11.71 -11.87 -20.63
CA ILE A 238 11.12 -11.49 -21.92
C ILE A 238 11.29 -9.98 -22.15
N ALA A 239 10.99 -9.17 -21.13
CA ALA A 239 11.14 -7.72 -21.22
C ALA A 239 12.60 -7.33 -21.49
N ASP A 240 13.57 -7.91 -20.77
CA ASP A 240 15.00 -7.64 -20.95
C ASP A 240 15.49 -8.01 -22.35
N ARG A 241 15.00 -9.13 -22.90
CA ARG A 241 15.34 -9.55 -24.28
C ARG A 241 14.78 -8.58 -25.32
N ILE A 242 13.55 -8.09 -25.11
CA ILE A 242 12.94 -7.10 -25.99
C ILE A 242 13.70 -5.77 -25.93
N GLU A 243 14.01 -5.27 -24.72
CA GLU A 243 14.79 -4.05 -24.54
C GLU A 243 16.18 -4.17 -25.18
N LYS A 244 16.89 -5.29 -24.94
CA LYS A 244 18.20 -5.57 -25.57
C LYS A 244 18.12 -5.58 -27.10
N ARG A 245 17.07 -6.21 -27.67
CA ARG A 245 16.86 -6.24 -29.14
C ARG A 245 16.59 -4.85 -29.69
N ASN A 246 15.95 -3.99 -28.93
CA ASN A 246 15.67 -2.61 -29.31
C ASN A 246 16.84 -1.64 -29.04
N GLY A 247 17.99 -2.15 -28.57
CA GLY A 247 19.17 -1.33 -28.23
C GLY A 247 18.97 -0.43 -27.01
N ARG A 248 18.02 -0.75 -26.15
CA ARG A 248 17.75 0.02 -24.92
C ARG A 248 18.55 -0.51 -23.74
N PRO A 249 18.93 0.35 -22.77
CA PRO A 249 19.62 -0.09 -21.56
C PRO A 249 18.75 -1.00 -20.70
N PRO A 250 19.36 -1.83 -19.84
CA PRO A 250 18.64 -2.56 -18.79
C PRO A 250 17.78 -1.63 -17.95
N ARG A 251 16.75 -2.16 -17.33
CA ARG A 251 15.84 -1.37 -16.49
C ARG A 251 15.89 -1.86 -15.04
N GLU A 252 15.97 -0.90 -14.14
CA GLU A 252 15.79 -1.10 -12.71
C GLU A 252 14.31 -1.02 -12.35
N ARG A 253 13.80 -2.00 -11.60
CA ARG A 253 12.44 -1.94 -11.04
C ARG A 253 12.43 -0.97 -9.88
N VAL A 254 11.50 -0.04 -9.91
CA VAL A 254 11.25 0.90 -8.83
C VAL A 254 9.79 0.73 -8.44
N VAL A 255 9.58 -0.14 -7.46
CA VAL A 255 8.26 -0.55 -6.94
C VAL A 255 8.32 -0.39 -5.45
N GLN A 256 7.77 0.69 -4.92
CA GLN A 256 7.85 0.99 -3.49
C GLN A 256 6.58 1.68 -2.99
N ASP A 257 6.29 1.45 -1.72
CA ASP A 257 5.53 2.31 -0.86
C ASP A 257 6.47 2.85 0.21
N ILE A 258 6.53 4.17 0.31
CA ILE A 258 7.33 4.87 1.32
C ILE A 258 6.42 5.80 2.12
N GLU A 259 6.69 5.94 3.39
CA GLU A 259 5.95 6.80 4.29
C GLU A 259 6.82 7.97 4.72
N VAL A 260 6.38 9.18 4.38
CA VAL A 260 7.02 10.43 4.83
C VAL A 260 6.09 11.20 5.75
N PRO A 261 6.62 11.90 6.78
CA PRO A 261 5.81 12.82 7.57
C PRO A 261 5.08 13.82 6.67
N ILE A 262 3.81 14.08 6.90
CA ILE A 262 2.97 14.88 5.99
C ILE A 262 3.56 16.26 5.71
N GLY A 263 4.17 16.90 6.72
CA GLY A 263 4.85 18.19 6.57
C GLY A 263 6.13 18.16 5.70
N ARG A 264 6.63 16.98 5.33
CA ARG A 264 7.80 16.80 4.46
C ARG A 264 7.44 16.22 3.09
N THR A 265 6.14 15.96 2.85
CA THR A 265 5.67 15.30 1.62
C THR A 265 5.92 16.14 0.37
N VAL A 266 5.73 17.47 0.45
CA VAL A 266 6.00 18.37 -0.69
C VAL A 266 7.47 18.29 -1.10
N GLU A 267 8.40 18.38 -0.12
CA GLU A 267 9.83 18.29 -0.39
C GLU A 267 10.22 16.95 -1.02
N PHE A 268 9.58 15.86 -0.60
CA PHE A 268 9.81 14.56 -1.23
C PHE A 268 9.29 14.51 -2.66
N LEU A 269 8.06 14.98 -2.91
CA LEU A 269 7.43 14.93 -4.22
C LEU A 269 8.15 15.81 -5.25
N ASP A 270 8.55 17.02 -4.87
CA ASP A 270 9.34 17.91 -5.74
C ASP A 270 10.64 17.22 -6.16
N TRP A 271 11.41 16.73 -5.18
CA TRP A 271 12.64 16.00 -5.45
C TRP A 271 12.39 14.72 -6.30
N PHE A 272 11.33 13.98 -6.01
CA PHE A 272 11.04 12.72 -6.70
C PHE A 272 10.68 12.93 -8.17
N LEU A 273 9.87 13.93 -8.47
CA LEU A 273 9.49 14.26 -9.85
C LEU A 273 10.66 14.78 -10.68
N ASP A 274 11.63 15.46 -10.05
CA ASP A 274 12.83 15.94 -10.71
C ASP A 274 13.84 14.81 -10.98
N GLU A 275 14.08 13.92 -10.01
CA GLU A 275 15.14 12.91 -10.06
C GLU A 275 14.69 11.54 -10.56
N VAL A 276 13.40 11.19 -10.33
CA VAL A 276 12.86 9.86 -10.63
C VAL A 276 11.69 9.99 -11.60
N PRO A 277 11.87 9.70 -12.90
CA PRO A 277 10.87 9.95 -13.94
C PRO A 277 9.75 8.89 -13.90
N ILE A 278 9.03 8.80 -12.79
CA ILE A 278 7.91 7.88 -12.59
C ILE A 278 6.64 8.67 -12.31
N GLU A 279 5.63 8.41 -13.11
CA GLU A 279 4.26 8.91 -12.99
C GLU A 279 3.26 7.86 -13.48
N PRO A 280 2.04 7.85 -12.95
CA PRO A 280 1.52 8.61 -11.83
C PRO A 280 2.06 8.10 -10.47
N ILE A 281 1.83 8.88 -9.40
CA ILE A 281 2.17 8.56 -8.02
C ILE A 281 0.87 8.50 -7.22
N TRP A 282 0.70 7.48 -6.39
CA TRP A 282 -0.42 7.39 -5.45
C TRP A 282 -0.04 7.96 -4.09
N LEU A 283 -0.92 8.76 -3.50
CA LEU A 283 -0.76 9.31 -2.16
C LEU A 283 -1.86 8.79 -1.26
N CYS A 284 -1.50 8.28 -0.09
CA CYS A 284 -2.46 7.81 0.88
C CYS A 284 -2.07 8.27 2.29
N PRO A 285 -2.82 9.20 2.90
CA PRO A 285 -2.51 9.64 4.24
C PRO A 285 -2.79 8.53 5.25
N LEU A 286 -1.92 8.41 6.25
CA LEU A 286 -2.05 7.44 7.30
C LEU A 286 -1.64 8.01 8.66
N ARG A 287 -2.25 7.49 9.71
CA ARG A 287 -1.97 7.82 11.10
C ARG A 287 -2.29 6.60 11.97
N LEU A 288 -1.47 6.30 12.95
CA LEU A 288 -1.81 5.24 13.90
C LEU A 288 -3.15 5.56 14.60
N ARG A 289 -4.00 4.55 14.68
CA ARG A 289 -5.33 4.64 15.28
C ARG A 289 -5.25 4.76 16.80
N SER A 290 -4.27 4.09 17.39
CA SER A 290 -4.02 4.07 18.82
C SER A 290 -2.76 4.86 19.17
N GLY A 291 -2.56 5.10 20.48
CA GLY A 291 -1.31 5.64 21.00
C GLY A 291 -0.20 4.58 21.15
N GLU A 292 -0.40 3.36 20.63
CA GLU A 292 0.58 2.27 20.71
C GLU A 292 1.69 2.46 19.67
N GLU A 293 2.91 2.15 20.06
CA GLU A 293 4.05 2.03 19.15
C GLU A 293 4.21 0.58 18.70
N TRP A 294 4.62 0.42 17.44
CA TRP A 294 4.86 -0.88 16.83
C TRP A 294 6.35 -0.99 16.51
N PRO A 295 7.14 -1.77 17.25
CA PRO A 295 8.61 -1.72 17.18
C PRO A 295 9.21 -1.92 15.78
N LEU A 296 8.57 -2.74 14.93
CA LEU A 296 9.03 -2.99 13.57
C LEU A 296 8.40 -2.05 12.53
N TYR A 297 7.54 -1.13 12.97
CA TYR A 297 6.87 -0.18 12.07
C TYR A 297 7.09 1.25 12.58
N PRO A 298 8.06 1.98 12.03
CA PRO A 298 8.57 3.23 12.62
C PRO A 298 7.66 4.45 12.37
N ILE A 299 6.35 4.30 12.60
CA ILE A 299 5.37 5.39 12.62
C ILE A 299 5.14 5.82 14.06
N ARG A 300 5.19 7.11 14.30
CA ARG A 300 5.00 7.71 15.64
C ARG A 300 3.53 7.99 15.90
N PRO A 301 2.98 7.61 17.06
CA PRO A 301 1.62 7.97 17.47
C PRO A 301 1.39 9.48 17.44
N GLY A 302 0.19 9.90 17.02
CA GLY A 302 -0.19 11.31 16.96
C GLY A 302 0.42 12.11 15.79
N HIS A 303 1.21 11.46 14.91
CA HIS A 303 1.76 12.08 13.71
C HIS A 303 1.08 11.53 12.47
N SER A 304 0.84 12.42 11.51
CA SER A 304 0.31 12.05 10.19
C SER A 304 1.46 11.86 9.19
N TYR A 305 1.35 10.81 8.41
CA TYR A 305 2.27 10.47 7.32
C TYR A 305 1.50 10.38 6.00
N VAL A 306 2.21 10.49 4.91
CA VAL A 306 1.68 10.17 3.58
C VAL A 306 2.46 8.99 3.04
N ASN A 307 1.75 7.90 2.75
CA ASN A 307 2.29 6.85 1.92
C ASN A 307 2.35 7.35 0.49
N VAL A 308 3.52 7.28 -0.11
CA VAL A 308 3.79 7.61 -1.51
C VAL A 308 4.09 6.32 -2.25
N GLY A 309 3.13 5.86 -3.04
CA GLY A 309 3.21 4.62 -3.80
C GLY A 309 3.53 4.86 -5.27
N PHE A 310 4.54 4.15 -5.78
CA PHE A 310 4.95 4.22 -7.19
C PHE A 310 5.41 2.85 -7.67
N TRP A 311 4.93 2.44 -8.85
CA TRP A 311 5.19 1.12 -9.43
C TRP A 311 5.55 1.27 -10.89
N SER A 312 6.85 1.16 -11.20
CA SER A 312 7.39 1.31 -12.55
C SER A 312 8.79 0.72 -12.67
N SER A 313 9.47 1.04 -13.73
CA SER A 313 10.91 0.80 -13.92
C SER A 313 11.55 2.00 -14.59
N VAL A 314 12.82 2.24 -14.28
CA VAL A 314 13.64 3.29 -14.87
C VAL A 314 14.86 2.69 -15.57
N PRO A 315 15.58 3.42 -16.44
CA PRO A 315 16.89 2.96 -16.91
C PRO A 315 17.80 2.67 -15.71
N SER A 316 18.53 1.55 -15.75
CA SER A 316 19.47 1.20 -14.68
C SER A 316 20.55 2.26 -14.53
N GLY A 317 20.86 2.62 -13.29
CA GLY A 317 21.97 3.50 -12.94
C GLY A 317 23.34 2.78 -12.99
N PRO A 318 24.40 3.44 -12.48
CA PRO A 318 25.77 2.92 -12.53
C PRO A 318 26.01 1.69 -11.65
N GLU A 319 25.14 1.44 -10.66
CA GLU A 319 25.20 0.29 -9.75
C GLU A 319 23.83 -0.36 -9.58
N ASP A 320 23.80 -1.59 -9.06
CA ASP A 320 22.57 -2.31 -8.77
C ASP A 320 21.76 -1.56 -7.71
N GLY A 321 20.47 -1.36 -8.02
CA GLY A 321 19.53 -0.67 -7.14
C GLY A 321 19.82 0.81 -6.94
N TYR A 322 20.50 1.47 -7.87
CA TYR A 322 20.91 2.88 -7.75
C TYR A 322 19.74 3.80 -7.39
N THR A 323 18.66 3.72 -8.17
CA THR A 323 17.48 4.57 -7.95
C THR A 323 16.76 4.22 -6.65
N ASN A 324 16.65 2.92 -6.33
CA ASN A 324 16.06 2.48 -5.07
C ASN A 324 16.85 2.97 -3.86
N LYS A 325 18.19 2.87 -3.88
CA LYS A 325 19.08 3.41 -2.84
C LYS A 325 18.94 4.93 -2.69
N LEU A 326 18.83 5.65 -3.82
CA LEU A 326 18.65 7.09 -3.82
C LEU A 326 17.34 7.49 -3.09
N ILE A 327 16.26 6.77 -3.39
CA ILE A 327 14.95 6.97 -2.74
C ILE A 327 15.06 6.66 -1.23
N GLU A 328 15.64 5.53 -0.84
CA GLU A 328 15.82 5.15 0.56
C GLU A 328 16.57 6.23 1.36
N ARG A 329 17.67 6.74 0.82
CA ARG A 329 18.44 7.84 1.45
C ARG A 329 17.60 9.11 1.60
N LYS A 330 16.85 9.50 0.57
CA LYS A 330 15.97 10.68 0.65
C LYS A 330 14.88 10.50 1.69
N VAL A 331 14.23 9.35 1.71
CA VAL A 331 13.17 9.02 2.68
C VAL A 331 13.71 9.06 4.11
N SER A 332 14.85 8.42 4.38
CA SER A 332 15.49 8.44 5.70
C SER A 332 15.87 9.86 6.13
N ALA A 333 16.42 10.68 5.22
CA ALA A 333 16.77 12.08 5.48
C ALA A 333 15.54 12.95 5.84
N LEU A 334 14.35 12.56 5.40
CA LEU A 334 13.09 13.24 5.72
C LEU A 334 12.41 12.70 7.00
N GLY A 335 13.02 11.72 7.66
CA GLY A 335 12.44 11.05 8.82
C GLY A 335 11.28 10.11 8.47
N GLY A 336 11.26 9.66 7.23
CA GLY A 336 10.34 8.64 6.73
C GLY A 336 10.93 7.24 6.76
N HIS A 337 10.20 6.28 6.26
CA HIS A 337 10.62 4.89 6.13
C HIS A 337 9.98 4.24 4.90
N LYS A 338 10.34 3.02 4.65
CA LYS A 338 9.91 2.25 3.49
C LYS A 338 9.26 0.95 3.90
N SER A 339 8.23 0.55 3.17
CA SER A 339 7.65 -0.79 3.29
C SER A 339 8.60 -1.87 2.77
N LEU A 340 8.79 -2.93 3.54
CA LEU A 340 9.80 -3.98 3.26
C LEU A 340 9.35 -5.06 2.27
N TYR A 341 8.22 -4.90 1.59
CA TYR A 341 7.73 -5.87 0.62
C TYR A 341 8.48 -5.84 -0.72
N SER A 342 9.22 -4.77 -0.97
CA SER A 342 10.03 -4.57 -2.17
C SER A 342 11.52 -4.60 -1.84
N ASP A 343 12.35 -4.56 -2.89
CA ASP A 343 13.81 -4.58 -2.76
C ASP A 343 14.32 -3.48 -1.82
N ALA A 344 15.11 -3.85 -0.81
CA ALA A 344 15.74 -2.95 0.15
C ALA A 344 17.27 -3.05 0.08
N TYR A 345 17.97 -1.95 0.38
CA TYR A 345 19.42 -1.82 0.19
C TYR A 345 20.15 -1.21 1.39
N TYR A 346 19.50 -1.17 2.56
CA TYR A 346 20.08 -0.64 3.80
C TYR A 346 21.31 -1.43 4.25
N SER A 347 22.26 -0.79 4.93
CA SER A 347 23.26 -1.50 5.74
C SER A 347 22.57 -2.20 6.93
N ALA A 348 23.28 -3.12 7.60
CA ALA A 348 22.71 -3.81 8.75
C ALA A 348 22.45 -2.85 9.92
N GLU A 349 23.34 -1.87 10.09
CA GLU A 349 23.23 -0.84 11.13
C GLU A 349 22.03 0.08 10.88
N GLU A 350 21.87 0.61 9.66
CA GLU A 350 20.73 1.44 9.28
C GLU A 350 19.41 0.67 9.41
N PHE A 351 19.42 -0.60 9.02
CA PHE A 351 18.24 -1.45 9.11
C PHE A 351 17.82 -1.70 10.55
N ASP A 352 18.77 -2.00 11.44
CA ASP A 352 18.53 -2.18 12.87
C ASP A 352 17.95 -0.91 13.51
N GLU A 353 18.44 0.28 13.13
CA GLU A 353 17.92 1.55 13.62
C GLU A 353 16.48 1.82 13.18
N LEU A 354 16.12 1.44 11.95
CA LEU A 354 14.82 1.72 11.38
C LEU A 354 13.75 0.66 11.72
N TYR A 355 14.13 -0.62 11.84
CA TYR A 355 13.19 -1.74 11.88
C TYR A 355 13.34 -2.62 13.12
N GLY A 356 13.28 -1.98 14.28
CA GLY A 356 13.07 -2.65 15.57
C GLY A 356 14.32 -3.14 16.31
N GLY A 357 15.49 -3.25 15.65
CA GLY A 357 16.78 -3.53 16.30
C GLY A 357 16.73 -4.55 17.42
N GLU A 358 17.06 -4.12 18.66
CA GLU A 358 17.09 -4.98 19.84
C GLU A 358 15.72 -5.54 20.26
N SER A 359 14.64 -4.80 20.02
CA SER A 359 13.27 -5.29 20.28
C SER A 359 12.97 -6.52 19.43
N TYR A 360 13.28 -6.45 18.14
CA TYR A 360 13.13 -7.58 17.23
C TYR A 360 13.99 -8.78 17.65
N LYS A 361 15.28 -8.55 17.95
CA LYS A 361 16.23 -9.61 18.33
C LYS A 361 15.79 -10.34 19.61
N THR A 362 15.27 -9.60 20.58
CA THR A 362 14.76 -10.17 21.84
C THR A 362 13.55 -11.08 21.57
N VAL A 363 12.56 -10.62 20.84
CA VAL A 363 11.38 -11.42 20.50
C VAL A 363 11.76 -12.61 19.63
N LYS A 364 12.62 -12.41 18.63
CA LYS A 364 13.15 -13.47 17.78
C LYS A 364 13.81 -14.59 18.59
N LYS A 365 14.67 -14.25 19.55
CA LYS A 365 15.35 -15.21 20.43
C LYS A 365 14.35 -16.00 21.30
N THR A 366 13.28 -15.37 21.74
CA THR A 366 12.25 -16.02 22.57
C THR A 366 11.42 -17.03 21.77
N TYR A 367 10.96 -16.65 20.56
CA TYR A 367 10.01 -17.43 19.79
C TYR A 367 10.62 -18.22 18.63
N ASP A 368 11.92 -18.05 18.38
CA ASP A 368 12.68 -18.84 17.39
C ASP A 368 14.16 -19.00 17.83
N PRO A 369 14.40 -19.62 19.01
CA PRO A 369 15.75 -19.75 19.58
C PRO A 369 16.71 -20.55 18.70
N ASP A 370 16.19 -21.48 17.91
CA ASP A 370 16.97 -22.34 17.00
C ASP A 370 17.19 -21.70 15.61
N SER A 371 16.73 -20.46 15.39
CA SER A 371 16.84 -19.75 14.10
C SER A 371 16.30 -20.56 12.92
N ARG A 372 15.13 -21.20 13.09
CA ARG A 372 14.46 -21.99 12.04
C ARG A 372 13.82 -21.12 10.97
N LEU A 373 13.49 -19.88 11.32
CA LEU A 373 12.99 -18.85 10.40
C LEU A 373 14.13 -17.88 10.07
N LEU A 374 14.14 -17.35 8.86
CA LEU A 374 15.08 -16.27 8.49
C LEU A 374 14.92 -15.08 9.44
N ASP A 375 15.98 -14.33 9.65
CA ASP A 375 15.86 -13.00 10.27
C ASP A 375 15.34 -11.97 9.26
N LEU A 376 14.86 -10.83 9.79
CA LEU A 376 14.20 -9.81 8.97
C LEU A 376 15.16 -9.15 7.97
N TYR A 377 16.40 -8.88 8.37
CA TYR A 377 17.42 -8.32 7.49
C TYR A 377 17.80 -9.30 6.35
N ALA A 378 18.03 -10.56 6.69
CA ALA A 378 18.35 -11.60 5.69
C ALA A 378 17.21 -11.73 4.67
N LYS A 379 15.95 -11.62 5.10
CA LYS A 379 14.80 -11.73 4.25
C LYS A 379 14.56 -10.47 3.39
N ALA A 380 14.59 -9.30 3.99
CA ALA A 380 14.22 -8.04 3.33
C ALA A 380 15.36 -7.46 2.48
N VAL A 381 16.61 -7.54 2.97
CA VAL A 381 17.77 -6.92 2.31
C VAL A 381 18.61 -7.94 1.56
N GLN A 382 18.97 -9.07 2.20
CA GLN A 382 19.83 -10.08 1.57
C GLN A 382 19.05 -11.00 0.60
N ARG A 383 17.71 -10.95 0.62
CA ARG A 383 16.82 -11.72 -0.29
C ARG A 383 17.06 -13.24 -0.25
N ARG A 384 17.27 -13.76 0.94
CA ARG A 384 17.51 -15.18 1.20
C ARG A 384 16.22 -15.98 1.34
#